data_8892c75c15f2294456dc1919eb8f2b21
#
_entry.id   8892c75c15f2294456dc1919eb8f2b21
#
_cell.length_a   1.000
_cell.length_b   1.000
_cell.length_c   1.000
_cell.angle_alpha   90.00
_cell.angle_beta   90.00
_cell.angle_gamma   90.00
#
_symmetry.space_group_name_H-M   'P 1'
#
loop_
_entity.id
_entity.type
_entity.pdbx_description
1 polymer ?
#
loop_
_entity_poly.entity_id
_entity_poly.type
_entity_poly.pdbx_seq_one_letter_code
_entity_poly.pdbx_strand_id
1 'polypeptide(L)'
;MSIADRIAVMNRGKIEQLGSPIAIYDEPATPFVNSFIGSSNILDGVVEDGRIRLSVGATLPCSLQNLPEGRPVQVSIRPEQLMLVREAAPDRFPVTLTLSLPIGGQLIHDVAAADGTTIKVATARHPGAVSSLSGTWHCALTPEAKPSVFPLSPT
;
A
#
# COMPACT_ATOMS: atom_id res chain seq x y z
N MET A 1 5.62 7.35 19.55
CA MET A 1 6.57 6.66 18.82
C MET A 1 7.99 7.02 19.24
N SER A 2 8.98 6.42 18.73
CA SER A 2 10.37 6.39 19.09
C SER A 2 10.96 7.64 19.76
N ILE A 3 11.82 7.43 20.74
CA ILE A 3 12.62 8.48 21.35
C ILE A 3 13.91 8.74 20.59
N ALA A 4 14.19 7.98 19.53
CA ALA A 4 15.39 8.15 18.73
C ALA A 4 15.21 9.27 17.72
N ASP A 5 16.24 10.11 17.55
CA ASP A 5 16.25 11.14 16.54
C ASP A 5 16.46 10.55 15.15
N ARG A 6 17.26 9.50 15.06
CA ARG A 6 17.60 8.83 13.79
C ARG A 6 17.66 7.34 14.00
N ILE A 7 17.31 6.61 12.95
CA ILE A 7 17.31 5.15 12.93
C ILE A 7 18.12 4.70 11.72
N ALA A 8 18.95 3.67 11.93
CA ALA A 8 19.64 3.00 10.86
C ALA A 8 19.00 1.62 10.65
N VAL A 9 18.54 1.34 9.45
CA VAL A 9 18.05 0.02 9.09
C VAL A 9 19.19 -0.75 8.42
N MET A 10 19.56 -1.87 9.00
CA MET A 10 20.72 -2.63 8.55
C MET A 10 20.29 -3.97 7.94
N ASN A 11 21.04 -4.38 6.93
CA ASN A 11 20.84 -5.65 6.26
C ASN A 11 22.19 -6.25 5.92
N ARG A 12 22.48 -7.42 6.46
CA ARG A 12 23.73 -8.15 6.21
C ARG A 12 24.97 -7.29 6.49
N GLY A 13 24.94 -6.53 7.59
CA GLY A 13 26.05 -5.70 8.02
C GLY A 13 26.19 -4.38 7.28
N LYS A 14 25.28 -4.04 6.39
CA LYS A 14 25.30 -2.78 5.67
C LYS A 14 24.08 -1.94 6.04
N ILE A 15 24.24 -0.62 6.01
CA ILE A 15 23.13 0.29 6.26
C ILE A 15 22.31 0.43 4.98
N GLU A 16 21.04 -0.02 5.04
CA GLU A 16 20.10 0.14 3.93
C GLU A 16 19.54 1.56 3.89
N GLN A 17 19.25 2.13 5.07
CA GLN A 17 18.73 3.48 5.17
C GLN A 17 19.02 4.05 6.54
N LEU A 18 19.27 5.35 6.57
CA LEU A 18 19.47 6.11 7.79
C LEU A 18 18.60 7.35 7.73
N GLY A 19 17.80 7.60 8.75
CA GLY A 19 16.94 8.77 8.78
C GLY A 19 16.08 8.83 10.02
N SER A 20 15.18 9.82 10.06
CA SER A 20 14.21 9.92 11.14
C SER A 20 13.21 8.76 11.04
N PRO A 21 12.56 8.38 12.16
CA PRO A 21 11.55 7.34 12.11
C PRO A 21 10.43 7.61 11.08
N ILE A 22 9.98 8.86 11.00
CA ILE A 22 8.94 9.24 10.05
C ILE A 22 9.43 9.11 8.61
N ALA A 23 10.65 9.56 8.32
CA ALA A 23 11.18 9.48 6.97
C ALA A 23 11.35 8.03 6.52
N ILE A 24 11.80 7.15 7.42
CA ILE A 24 11.97 5.74 7.09
C ILE A 24 10.62 5.07 6.84
N TYR A 25 9.60 5.44 7.61
CA TYR A 25 8.26 4.90 7.43
C TYR A 25 7.59 5.41 6.14
N ASP A 26 7.66 6.73 5.91
CA ASP A 26 6.96 7.36 4.79
C ASP A 26 7.70 7.20 3.46
N GLU A 27 9.03 7.13 3.50
CA GLU A 27 9.86 7.10 2.30
C GLU A 27 10.93 6.01 2.40
N PRO A 28 10.51 4.74 2.51
CA PRO A 28 11.48 3.65 2.56
C PRO A 28 12.30 3.60 1.28
N ALA A 29 13.62 3.48 1.42
CA ALA A 29 14.53 3.51 0.28
C ALA A 29 14.51 2.22 -0.53
N THR A 30 14.19 1.10 0.11
CA THR A 30 14.23 -0.22 -0.53
C THR A 30 13.04 -1.05 -0.07
N PRO A 31 12.68 -2.12 -0.82
CA PRO A 31 11.66 -3.06 -0.36
C PRO A 31 12.00 -3.70 0.99
N PHE A 32 13.30 -3.92 1.26
CA PHE A 32 13.73 -4.46 2.55
C PHE A 32 13.34 -3.52 3.68
N VAL A 33 13.65 -2.23 3.57
CA VAL A 33 13.30 -1.24 4.59
C VAL A 33 11.79 -1.17 4.75
N ASN A 34 11.07 -1.18 3.65
CA ASN A 34 9.61 -1.12 3.66
C ASN A 34 9.00 -2.29 4.43
N SER A 35 9.49 -3.49 4.20
CA SER A 35 8.97 -4.69 4.87
C SER A 35 9.40 -4.75 6.34
N PHE A 36 10.56 -4.18 6.66
CA PHE A 36 11.11 -4.22 8.03
C PHE A 36 10.32 -3.31 8.98
N ILE A 37 9.91 -2.13 8.50
CA ILE A 37 9.34 -1.09 9.36
C ILE A 37 7.87 -1.33 9.71
N GLY A 38 7.15 -2.07 8.89
CA GLY A 38 5.75 -2.34 9.21
C GLY A 38 5.05 -3.09 8.10
N SER A 39 3.81 -3.48 8.38
CA SER A 39 2.99 -4.19 7.40
C SER A 39 2.66 -3.29 6.23
N SER A 40 2.74 -3.84 5.04
CA SER A 40 2.41 -3.13 3.81
C SER A 40 1.77 -4.10 2.83
N ASN A 41 0.87 -3.58 2.01
CA ASN A 41 0.35 -4.33 0.88
C ASN A 41 1.34 -4.16 -0.27
N ILE A 42 1.87 -5.27 -0.76
CA ILE A 42 2.81 -5.28 -1.88
C ILE A 42 2.06 -5.74 -3.12
N LEU A 43 1.95 -4.86 -4.09
CA LEU A 43 1.23 -5.13 -5.32
C LEU A 43 2.15 -5.02 -6.51
N ASP A 44 2.02 -5.96 -7.43
CA ASP A 44 2.77 -5.91 -8.68
C ASP A 44 2.10 -4.97 -9.66
N GLY A 45 2.93 -4.28 -10.45
CA GLY A 45 2.43 -3.37 -11.47
C GLY A 45 3.40 -3.22 -12.61
N VAL A 46 2.97 -2.53 -13.64
CA VAL A 46 3.75 -2.26 -14.83
C VAL A 46 3.56 -0.80 -15.21
N VAL A 47 4.65 -0.14 -15.57
CA VAL A 47 4.58 1.24 -16.07
C VAL A 47 3.92 1.27 -17.43
N GLU A 48 2.87 2.06 -17.57
CA GLU A 48 2.08 2.15 -18.81
C GLU A 48 1.57 3.57 -18.96
N ASP A 49 1.96 4.25 -20.03
CA ASP A 49 1.56 5.63 -20.33
C ASP A 49 1.85 6.62 -19.19
N GLY A 50 3.01 6.46 -18.53
CA GLY A 50 3.40 7.32 -17.41
C GLY A 50 2.66 7.05 -16.12
N ARG A 51 1.89 5.96 -16.07
CA ARG A 51 1.16 5.53 -14.89
C ARG A 51 1.56 4.11 -14.53
N ILE A 52 1.02 3.60 -13.43
CA ILE A 52 1.25 2.22 -13.02
C ILE A 52 -0.05 1.47 -13.12
N ARG A 53 -0.07 0.42 -13.94
CA ARG A 53 -1.20 -0.49 -14.02
C ARG A 53 -0.92 -1.65 -13.06
N LEU A 54 -1.74 -1.74 -12.02
CA LEU A 54 -1.61 -2.78 -11.01
C LEU A 54 -2.23 -4.09 -11.50
N SER A 55 -1.63 -5.20 -11.08
CA SER A 55 -2.15 -6.53 -11.39
C SER A 55 -3.57 -6.75 -10.86
N VAL A 56 -3.95 -6.03 -9.81
CA VAL A 56 -5.30 -6.13 -9.22
C VAL A 56 -6.35 -5.36 -10.02
N GLY A 57 -5.96 -4.58 -11.03
CA GLY A 57 -6.91 -3.97 -11.95
C GLY A 57 -7.04 -2.46 -11.91
N ALA A 58 -6.32 -1.78 -11.03
CA ALA A 58 -6.37 -0.32 -10.95
C ALA A 58 -5.17 0.31 -11.65
N THR A 59 -5.34 1.56 -12.09
CA THR A 59 -4.25 2.35 -12.66
C THR A 59 -3.99 3.53 -11.73
N LEU A 60 -2.74 3.66 -11.28
CA LEU A 60 -2.34 4.70 -10.35
C LEU A 60 -1.37 5.69 -11.00
N PRO A 61 -1.34 6.95 -10.53
CA PRO A 61 -0.29 7.87 -10.97
C PRO A 61 1.08 7.33 -10.59
N CYS A 62 2.06 7.49 -11.46
CA CYS A 62 3.43 7.11 -11.15
C CYS A 62 4.15 8.28 -10.51
N SER A 63 4.63 8.10 -9.28
CA SER A 63 5.36 9.13 -8.55
C SER A 63 6.83 9.19 -8.93
N LEU A 64 7.35 8.15 -9.57
CA LEU A 64 8.74 8.11 -10.05
C LEU A 64 8.79 8.59 -11.48
N GLN A 65 9.75 9.48 -11.75
CA GLN A 65 9.97 9.98 -13.10
C GLN A 65 10.97 9.10 -13.84
N ASN A 66 10.87 9.10 -15.16
CA ASN A 66 11.84 8.45 -16.05
C ASN A 66 11.87 6.92 -15.97
N LEU A 67 10.77 6.30 -15.54
CA LEU A 67 10.67 4.84 -15.66
C LEU A 67 10.24 4.50 -17.08
N PRO A 68 10.93 3.52 -17.72
CA PRO A 68 10.57 3.15 -19.09
C PRO A 68 9.23 2.43 -19.15
N GLU A 69 8.58 2.57 -20.28
CA GLU A 69 7.34 1.88 -20.58
C GLU A 69 7.55 0.36 -20.46
N GLY A 70 6.58 -0.31 -19.82
CA GLY A 70 6.66 -1.76 -19.63
C GLY A 70 7.52 -2.21 -18.46
N ARG A 71 8.12 -1.27 -17.71
CA ARG A 71 8.96 -1.63 -16.56
C ARG A 71 8.12 -2.25 -15.46
N PRO A 72 8.47 -3.48 -15.01
CA PRO A 72 7.79 -4.04 -13.83
C PRO A 72 8.19 -3.31 -12.57
N VAL A 73 7.22 -3.11 -11.69
CA VAL A 73 7.42 -2.41 -10.42
C VAL A 73 6.67 -3.14 -9.31
N GLN A 74 7.07 -2.90 -8.08
CA GLN A 74 6.29 -3.24 -6.90
C GLN A 74 5.80 -1.96 -6.27
N VAL A 75 4.52 -1.94 -5.91
CA VAL A 75 3.91 -0.80 -5.24
C VAL A 75 3.57 -1.23 -3.82
N SER A 76 4.08 -0.48 -2.85
CA SER A 76 3.83 -0.73 -1.45
C SER A 76 2.82 0.29 -0.95
N ILE A 77 1.71 -0.19 -0.44
CA ILE A 77 0.62 0.65 0.07
C ILE A 77 0.34 0.24 1.50
N ARG A 78 0.46 1.19 2.43
CA ARG A 78 0.14 0.93 3.82
C ARG A 78 -1.37 0.76 3.98
N PRO A 79 -1.83 -0.05 4.94
CA PRO A 79 -3.28 -0.24 5.12
C PRO A 79 -4.06 1.05 5.35
N GLU A 80 -3.47 2.02 6.04
CA GLU A 80 -4.12 3.31 6.31
C GLU A 80 -4.15 4.23 5.09
N GLN A 81 -3.44 3.90 4.02
CA GLN A 81 -3.46 4.65 2.76
C GLN A 81 -4.59 4.19 1.83
N LEU A 82 -5.32 3.17 2.23
CA LEU A 82 -6.43 2.65 1.45
C LEU A 82 -7.76 2.94 2.14
N MET A 83 -8.80 3.05 1.36
CA MET A 83 -10.17 3.14 1.86
C MET A 83 -11.06 2.25 1.01
N LEU A 84 -12.19 1.85 1.60
CA LEU A 84 -13.20 1.05 0.91
C LEU A 84 -14.34 1.96 0.48
N VAL A 85 -14.68 1.90 -0.80
CA VAL A 85 -15.77 2.67 -1.39
C VAL A 85 -16.64 1.78 -2.24
N ARG A 86 -17.86 2.21 -2.50
CA ARG A 86 -18.81 1.43 -3.29
C ARG A 86 -18.71 1.70 -4.78
N GLU A 87 -18.31 2.92 -5.17
CA GLU A 87 -18.29 3.31 -6.57
C GLU A 87 -17.03 2.83 -7.27
N ALA A 88 -17.18 2.35 -8.49
CA ALA A 88 -16.06 1.97 -9.35
C ALA A 88 -15.43 3.19 -10.00
N ALA A 89 -14.13 3.11 -10.26
CA ALA A 89 -13.38 4.12 -11.02
C ALA A 89 -12.09 3.49 -11.55
N PRO A 90 -11.44 4.10 -12.54
CA PRO A 90 -10.21 3.52 -13.11
C PRO A 90 -9.05 3.38 -12.11
N ASP A 91 -9.00 4.22 -11.08
CA ASP A 91 -7.96 4.18 -10.06
C ASP A 91 -8.34 3.31 -8.86
N ARG A 92 -9.38 2.51 -8.99
CA ARG A 92 -9.88 1.62 -7.94
C ARG A 92 -9.96 0.20 -8.45
N PHE A 93 -9.86 -0.75 -7.54
CA PHE A 93 -10.01 -2.16 -7.93
C PHE A 93 -11.05 -2.84 -7.05
N PRO A 94 -11.83 -3.76 -7.63
CA PRO A 94 -12.89 -4.43 -6.89
C PRO A 94 -12.32 -5.44 -5.91
N VAL A 95 -12.95 -5.52 -4.73
CA VAL A 95 -12.53 -6.44 -3.68
C VAL A 95 -13.75 -7.01 -2.98
N THR A 96 -13.55 -8.16 -2.34
CA THR A 96 -14.55 -8.80 -1.49
C THR A 96 -14.04 -8.76 -0.06
N LEU A 97 -14.88 -8.27 0.85
CA LEU A 97 -14.53 -8.22 2.27
C LEU A 97 -14.62 -9.63 2.86
N THR A 98 -13.55 -10.08 3.51
CA THR A 98 -13.51 -11.41 4.12
C THR A 98 -13.53 -11.36 5.65
N LEU A 99 -12.94 -10.33 6.24
CA LEU A 99 -12.83 -10.24 7.70
C LEU A 99 -12.63 -8.78 8.11
N SER A 100 -13.21 -8.40 9.24
CA SER A 100 -12.95 -7.10 9.87
C SER A 100 -12.68 -7.31 11.34
N LEU A 101 -11.59 -6.75 11.85
CA LEU A 101 -11.18 -6.88 13.24
C LEU A 101 -10.96 -5.50 13.85
N PRO A 102 -11.52 -5.24 15.04
CA PRO A 102 -11.18 -4.03 15.77
C PRO A 102 -9.82 -4.22 16.45
N ILE A 103 -8.91 -3.29 16.21
CA ILE A 103 -7.59 -3.27 16.85
C ILE A 103 -7.35 -1.85 17.33
N GLY A 104 -7.46 -1.64 18.65
CA GLY A 104 -7.35 -0.30 19.21
C GLY A 104 -8.43 0.62 18.66
N GLY A 105 -8.05 1.79 18.19
CA GLY A 105 -8.97 2.76 17.60
C GLY A 105 -9.24 2.56 16.11
N GLN A 106 -8.82 1.42 15.55
CA GLN A 106 -8.97 1.14 14.13
C GLN A 106 -9.75 -0.12 13.87
N LEU A 107 -10.28 -0.22 12.65
CA LEU A 107 -10.78 -1.47 12.09
C LEU A 107 -9.81 -1.89 11.00
N ILE A 108 -9.35 -3.13 11.08
CA ILE A 108 -8.50 -3.72 10.04
C ILE A 108 -9.36 -4.68 9.22
N HIS A 109 -9.47 -4.38 7.94
CA HIS A 109 -10.26 -5.18 7.01
C HIS A 109 -9.35 -6.03 6.15
N ASP A 110 -9.64 -7.33 6.08
CA ASP A 110 -9.01 -8.20 5.08
C ASP A 110 -9.96 -8.28 3.88
N VAL A 111 -9.45 -7.94 2.72
CA VAL A 111 -10.21 -7.99 1.47
C VAL A 111 -9.44 -8.79 0.43
N ALA A 112 -10.17 -9.40 -0.49
CA ALA A 112 -9.58 -10.19 -1.56
C ALA A 112 -9.86 -9.52 -2.90
N ALA A 113 -8.79 -9.30 -3.67
CA ALA A 113 -8.92 -8.80 -5.04
C ALA A 113 -9.36 -9.93 -5.97
N ALA A 114 -9.70 -9.59 -7.21
CA ALA A 114 -10.21 -10.55 -8.18
C ALA A 114 -9.19 -11.64 -8.50
N ASP A 115 -7.90 -11.34 -8.42
CA ASP A 115 -6.83 -12.32 -8.66
C ASP A 115 -6.48 -13.16 -7.42
N GLY A 116 -7.21 -12.97 -6.32
CA GLY A 116 -6.96 -13.71 -5.08
C GLY A 116 -6.01 -13.03 -4.11
N THR A 117 -5.42 -11.90 -4.48
CA THR A 117 -4.50 -11.17 -3.60
C THR A 117 -5.25 -10.67 -2.37
N THR A 118 -4.70 -10.96 -1.18
CA THR A 118 -5.25 -10.47 0.08
C THR A 118 -4.66 -9.11 0.40
N ILE A 119 -5.50 -8.15 0.72
CA ILE A 119 -5.10 -6.77 0.99
C ILE A 119 -5.68 -6.34 2.32
N LYS A 120 -4.91 -5.60 3.09
CA LYS A 120 -5.36 -5.05 4.38
C LYS A 120 -5.68 -3.57 4.24
N VAL A 121 -6.82 -3.17 4.78
CA VAL A 121 -7.27 -1.78 4.78
C VAL A 121 -7.55 -1.39 6.22
N ALA A 122 -6.97 -0.28 6.67
CA ALA A 122 -7.17 0.21 8.03
C ALA A 122 -8.03 1.47 7.97
N THR A 123 -9.12 1.45 8.74
CA THR A 123 -10.01 2.61 8.84
C THR A 123 -10.23 2.99 10.29
N ALA A 124 -10.60 4.23 10.54
CA ALA A 124 -10.89 4.67 11.90
C ALA A 124 -12.14 3.95 12.42
N ARG A 125 -12.09 3.56 13.69
CA ARG A 125 -13.23 2.94 14.34
C ARG A 125 -14.17 4.01 14.85
N HIS A 126 -15.45 3.90 14.49
CA HIS A 126 -16.48 4.81 14.97
C HIS A 126 -17.79 4.05 15.09
N PRO A 127 -18.78 4.58 15.85
CA PRO A 127 -20.07 3.91 15.97
C PRO A 127 -20.69 3.63 14.61
N GLY A 128 -21.13 2.39 14.40
CA GLY A 128 -21.72 1.98 13.13
C GLY A 128 -20.73 1.66 12.04
N ALA A 129 -19.41 1.73 12.32
CA ALA A 129 -18.40 1.47 11.29
C ALA A 129 -18.45 0.07 10.71
N VAL A 130 -18.94 -0.92 11.47
CA VAL A 130 -19.04 -2.30 11.02
C VAL A 130 -20.42 -2.68 10.48
N SER A 131 -21.38 -1.76 10.51
CA SER A 131 -22.72 -2.05 9.98
C SER A 131 -22.67 -2.02 8.45
N SER A 132 -23.25 -3.01 7.80
CA SER A 132 -23.40 -3.08 6.34
C SER A 132 -22.10 -3.21 5.57
N LEU A 133 -21.19 -4.10 6.04
CA LEU A 133 -19.94 -4.34 5.33
C LEU A 133 -20.06 -5.46 4.27
N SER A 134 -21.25 -6.01 4.06
CA SER A 134 -21.44 -7.05 3.06
C SER A 134 -21.43 -6.48 1.63
N GLY A 135 -21.18 -7.37 0.67
CA GLY A 135 -21.21 -7.02 -0.74
C GLY A 135 -19.85 -6.71 -1.33
N THR A 136 -19.87 -6.16 -2.52
CA THR A 136 -18.67 -5.83 -3.26
C THR A 136 -18.23 -4.39 -2.96
N TRP A 137 -16.96 -4.24 -2.68
CA TRP A 137 -16.33 -2.96 -2.41
C TRP A 137 -15.27 -2.68 -3.45
N HIS A 138 -14.77 -1.47 -3.46
CA HIS A 138 -13.59 -1.08 -4.23
C HIS A 138 -12.57 -0.49 -3.30
N CYS A 139 -11.30 -0.83 -3.50
CA CYS A 139 -10.20 -0.20 -2.81
C CYS A 139 -9.78 1.05 -3.58
N ALA A 140 -9.62 2.15 -2.86
CA ALA A 140 -9.14 3.40 -3.41
C ALA A 140 -8.06 3.94 -2.50
N LEU A 141 -7.14 4.74 -3.05
CA LEU A 141 -6.17 5.46 -2.26
C LEU A 141 -6.86 6.62 -1.55
N THR A 142 -6.45 6.88 -0.31
CA THR A 142 -6.87 8.10 0.38
C THR A 142 -6.26 9.32 -0.31
N PRO A 143 -6.86 10.52 -0.16
CA PRO A 143 -6.34 11.71 -0.86
C PRO A 143 -4.90 12.05 -0.54
N GLU A 144 -4.42 11.75 0.66
CA GLU A 144 -3.04 12.04 1.06
C GLU A 144 -2.08 10.89 0.83
N ALA A 145 -2.56 9.78 0.27
CA ALA A 145 -1.74 8.58 0.12
C ALA A 145 -0.59 8.80 -0.84
N LYS A 146 0.59 8.32 -0.43
CA LYS A 146 1.79 8.35 -1.25
C LYS A 146 2.42 6.96 -1.24
N PRO A 147 1.93 6.05 -2.07
CA PRO A 147 2.49 4.70 -2.15
C PRO A 147 3.96 4.74 -2.56
N SER A 148 4.73 3.79 -2.05
CA SER A 148 6.13 3.65 -2.44
C SER A 148 6.21 2.75 -3.67
N VAL A 149 7.01 3.16 -4.66
CA VAL A 149 7.16 2.41 -5.91
C VAL A 149 8.60 1.97 -6.01
N PHE A 150 8.82 0.67 -6.23
CA PHE A 150 10.14 0.08 -6.34
C PHE A 150 10.27 -0.59 -7.71
N PRO A 151 11.13 -0.06 -8.60
CA PRO A 151 11.37 -0.72 -9.88
C PRO A 151 11.99 -2.09 -9.68
N LEU A 152 11.50 -3.07 -10.40
CA LEU A 152 12.06 -4.41 -10.39
C LEU A 152 13.09 -4.55 -11.52
N SER A 153 14.11 -5.38 -11.26
CA SER A 153 15.11 -5.64 -12.29
C SER A 153 14.46 -6.40 -13.44
N PRO A 154 14.71 -5.99 -14.68
CA PRO A 154 14.25 -6.79 -15.83
C PRO A 154 15.00 -8.13 -15.82
N THR A 155 14.27 -9.21 -15.99
CA THR A 155 14.83 -10.56 -16.05
C THR A 155 14.74 -11.09 -17.45
#